data_aaf3a6040295dd4a6783d7ba132f5afe
#
_entry.id   aaf3a6040295dd4a6783d7ba132f5afe
#
_cell.length_a   1.000
_cell.length_b   1.000
_cell.length_c   1.000
_cell.angle_alpha   90.00
_cell.angle_beta   90.00
_cell.angle_gamma   90.00
#
_symmetry.space_group_name_H-M   'P 1'
#
loop_
_entity.id
_entity.type
_entity.pdbx_description
1 polymer ?
#
loop_
_entity_poly.entity_id
_entity_poly.type
_entity_poly.pdbx_seq_one_letter_code
_entity_poly.pdbx_strand_id
1 'polypeptide(L)'
;MITTSKQTEKRLLTYSALSTYRKCPMKYNLRYEKNLIPVYTDEKLFFGQVVHRALEVWHGVNGDYELRQNLVLEKIDEVCPGWETGRRRTRLLAKEMMIAYMERYRDDDFEIIANEYEFNGAIRNPRTGAESKTFMLAGKVDGVIKTSQGLFLIEHKTTSRLMDDPEDKLWEDTQVGIYVAYLRDLGYDIIGVIYNELLKCSLIQKKGETEEQYQERYADLCAKSKTGQSTAKRQLPESDEDYAVRVREWYQSENRFQRSVLYLSDKQIDLVRLDIWGMTQQFLDARRRDDWFCNRESCNTFYGDCEYRRYCQSNYDDAVRQEMFEVAVTPHTEFESFGTPEKTEADF
;
A
#
# COMPACT_ATOMS: atom_id res chain seq x y z
N MET A 1 21.87 -0.95 46.63
CA MET A 1 22.09 -0.91 45.15
C MET A 1 20.77 -1.19 44.47
N ILE A 2 20.13 -0.16 43.95
CA ILE A 2 18.88 -0.32 43.19
C ILE A 2 19.33 -0.59 41.77
N THR A 3 19.25 -1.89 41.36
CA THR A 3 19.41 -2.29 39.95
C THR A 3 18.19 -1.78 39.17
N THR A 4 18.33 -0.65 38.53
CA THR A 4 17.41 -0.25 37.48
C THR A 4 17.45 -1.30 36.37
N SER A 5 16.45 -2.18 36.35
CA SER A 5 16.21 -3.05 35.19
C SER A 5 15.99 -2.14 33.98
N LYS A 6 16.92 -2.15 33.02
CA LYS A 6 16.67 -1.62 31.70
C LYS A 6 15.40 -2.32 31.18
N GLN A 7 14.26 -1.65 31.17
CA GLN A 7 13.10 -2.11 30.43
C GLN A 7 13.57 -2.18 28.98
N THR A 8 13.76 -3.38 28.47
CA THR A 8 14.05 -3.60 27.06
C THR A 8 12.82 -3.12 26.30
N GLU A 9 13.02 -2.10 25.48
CA GLU A 9 11.99 -1.53 24.62
C GLU A 9 11.39 -2.64 23.77
N LYS A 10 10.04 -2.75 23.78
CA LYS A 10 9.35 -3.79 23.01
C LYS A 10 9.50 -3.50 21.52
N ARG A 11 9.72 -4.54 20.72
CA ARG A 11 9.81 -4.41 19.27
C ARG A 11 8.44 -4.30 18.64
N LEU A 12 8.35 -3.49 17.58
CA LEU A 12 7.11 -3.35 16.84
C LEU A 12 6.85 -4.56 15.94
N LEU A 13 5.63 -5.05 15.93
CA LEU A 13 5.08 -5.96 14.93
C LEU A 13 3.94 -5.26 14.21
N THR A 14 4.03 -5.15 12.90
CA THR A 14 2.97 -4.61 12.06
C THR A 14 2.25 -5.72 11.30
N TYR A 15 1.09 -5.44 10.73
CA TYR A 15 0.46 -6.36 9.79
C TYR A 15 1.43 -6.75 8.66
N SER A 16 2.16 -5.79 8.11
CA SER A 16 3.14 -6.05 7.05
C SER A 16 4.23 -7.02 7.48
N ALA A 17 4.73 -6.88 8.72
CA ALA A 17 5.71 -7.79 9.29
C ALA A 17 5.12 -9.21 9.48
N LEU A 18 3.90 -9.30 10.04
CA LEU A 18 3.18 -10.56 10.21
C LEU A 18 2.93 -11.25 8.86
N SER A 19 2.41 -10.53 7.88
CA SER A 19 2.16 -11.05 6.53
C SER A 19 3.44 -11.49 5.82
N THR A 20 4.53 -10.75 6.00
CA THR A 20 5.84 -11.10 5.43
C THR A 20 6.37 -12.41 6.00
N TYR A 21 6.29 -12.59 7.31
CA TYR A 21 6.70 -13.84 7.95
C TYR A 21 5.87 -15.04 7.46
N ARG A 22 4.55 -14.90 7.42
CA ARG A 22 3.64 -15.97 6.93
C ARG A 22 4.00 -16.41 5.51
N LYS A 23 4.40 -15.45 4.66
CA LYS A 23 4.85 -15.75 3.28
C LYS A 23 6.22 -16.43 3.27
N CYS A 24 7.20 -15.89 3.99
CA CYS A 24 8.56 -16.43 4.04
C CYS A 24 9.30 -15.90 5.28
N PRO A 25 9.62 -16.77 6.27
CA PRO A 25 10.38 -16.37 7.46
C PRO A 25 11.75 -15.76 7.13
N MET A 26 12.46 -16.26 6.10
CA MET A 26 13.72 -15.64 5.66
C MET A 26 13.51 -14.22 5.13
N LYS A 27 12.45 -13.96 4.37
CA LYS A 27 12.10 -12.59 3.92
C LYS A 27 11.88 -11.66 5.11
N TYR A 28 11.16 -12.13 6.14
CA TYR A 28 10.99 -11.39 7.37
C TYR A 28 12.33 -11.09 8.05
N ASN A 29 13.20 -12.10 8.18
CA ASN A 29 14.53 -11.93 8.78
C ASN A 29 15.35 -10.85 8.05
N LEU A 30 15.40 -10.92 6.72
CA LEU A 30 16.13 -9.94 5.92
C LEU A 30 15.55 -8.52 6.07
N ARG A 31 14.22 -8.37 6.04
CA ARG A 31 13.56 -7.07 6.11
C ARG A 31 13.55 -6.50 7.52
N TYR A 32 13.11 -7.28 8.54
CA TYR A 32 12.76 -6.76 9.86
C TYR A 32 13.78 -7.09 10.97
N GLU A 33 14.64 -8.09 10.79
CA GLU A 33 15.73 -8.36 11.73
C GLU A 33 17.06 -7.76 11.27
N LYS A 34 17.31 -7.76 9.94
CA LYS A 34 18.54 -7.20 9.34
C LYS A 34 18.35 -5.82 8.71
N ASN A 35 17.14 -5.28 8.72
CA ASN A 35 16.76 -3.96 8.18
C ASN A 35 17.17 -3.74 6.71
N LEU A 36 17.24 -4.81 5.92
CA LEU A 36 17.58 -4.71 4.49
C LEU A 36 16.38 -4.21 3.70
N ILE A 37 16.50 -3.02 3.11
CA ILE A 37 15.47 -2.40 2.28
C ILE A 37 15.96 -2.37 0.84
N PRO A 38 15.14 -2.80 -0.16
CA PRO A 38 15.51 -2.68 -1.57
C PRO A 38 15.77 -1.22 -1.96
N VAL A 39 16.85 -0.98 -2.70
CA VAL A 39 17.19 0.35 -3.24
C VAL A 39 16.13 0.82 -4.25
N TYR A 40 15.49 -0.11 -4.95
CA TYR A 40 14.44 0.17 -5.94
C TYR A 40 13.07 -0.25 -5.44
N THR A 41 12.12 0.69 -5.47
CA THR A 41 10.72 0.43 -5.14
C THR A 41 9.94 0.03 -6.39
N ASP A 42 9.13 -1.03 -6.30
CA ASP A 42 8.20 -1.44 -7.37
C ASP A 42 7.22 -0.31 -7.71
N GLU A 43 7.03 -0.02 -9.02
CA GLU A 43 6.15 1.06 -9.48
C GLU A 43 4.69 0.88 -9.03
N LYS A 44 4.22 -0.37 -8.90
CA LYS A 44 2.85 -0.65 -8.45
C LYS A 44 2.65 -0.31 -6.98
N LEU A 45 3.68 -0.57 -6.15
CA LEU A 45 3.68 -0.19 -4.74
C LEU A 45 3.77 1.34 -4.62
N PHE A 46 4.66 1.96 -5.38
CA PHE A 46 4.81 3.41 -5.40
C PHE A 46 3.52 4.13 -5.81
N PHE A 47 2.80 3.64 -6.85
CA PHE A 47 1.50 4.19 -7.23
C PHE A 47 0.50 4.18 -6.06
N GLY A 48 0.44 3.07 -5.31
CA GLY A 48 -0.40 2.97 -4.12
C GLY A 48 -0.05 4.03 -3.08
N GLN A 49 1.24 4.22 -2.79
CA GLN A 49 1.72 5.23 -1.83
C GLN A 49 1.32 6.65 -2.26
N VAL A 50 1.46 6.99 -3.55
CA VAL A 50 1.05 8.31 -4.09
C VAL A 50 -0.44 8.55 -3.87
N VAL A 51 -1.29 7.55 -4.14
CA VAL A 51 -2.74 7.67 -3.98
C VAL A 51 -3.12 7.80 -2.50
N HIS A 52 -2.48 7.04 -1.59
CA HIS A 52 -2.72 7.18 -0.15
C HIS A 52 -2.34 8.58 0.37
N ARG A 53 -1.19 9.13 -0.05
CA ARG A 53 -0.82 10.52 0.30
C ARG A 53 -1.80 11.56 -0.25
N ALA A 54 -2.38 11.33 -1.41
CA ALA A 54 -3.42 12.18 -1.98
C ALA A 54 -4.75 12.09 -1.19
N LEU A 55 -5.15 10.89 -0.79
CA LEU A 55 -6.34 10.65 0.04
C LEU A 55 -6.17 11.21 1.46
N GLU A 56 -4.97 11.13 2.03
CA GLU A 56 -4.62 11.78 3.31
C GLU A 56 -4.93 13.28 3.26
N VAL A 57 -4.51 13.98 2.21
CA VAL A 57 -4.80 15.40 2.02
C VAL A 57 -6.29 15.62 1.80
N TRP A 58 -6.94 14.82 0.96
CA TRP A 58 -8.37 14.94 0.69
C TRP A 58 -9.24 14.82 1.95
N HIS A 59 -8.92 13.89 2.83
CA HIS A 59 -9.66 13.67 4.06
C HIS A 59 -9.18 14.53 5.24
N GLY A 60 -7.93 15.01 5.22
CA GLY A 60 -7.33 15.74 6.33
C GLY A 60 -7.53 17.26 6.27
N VAL A 61 -7.82 17.83 5.11
CA VAL A 61 -7.92 19.29 4.93
C VAL A 61 -9.38 19.73 4.96
N ASN A 62 -9.66 20.72 5.82
CA ASN A 62 -10.93 21.43 5.80
C ASN A 62 -10.90 22.57 4.79
N GLY A 63 -11.96 22.72 3.99
CA GLY A 63 -12.06 23.77 2.99
C GLY A 63 -13.11 23.47 1.94
N ASP A 64 -13.27 24.39 1.00
CA ASP A 64 -14.13 24.14 -0.15
C ASP A 64 -13.52 23.12 -1.10
N TYR A 65 -14.31 22.67 -2.04
CA TYR A 65 -13.92 21.64 -2.99
C TYR A 65 -12.68 22.02 -3.82
N GLU A 66 -12.60 23.26 -4.29
CA GLU A 66 -11.51 23.72 -5.16
C GLU A 66 -10.17 23.76 -4.40
N LEU A 67 -10.18 24.28 -3.18
CA LEU A 67 -8.99 24.30 -2.32
C LEU A 67 -8.48 22.88 -2.05
N ARG A 68 -9.38 21.99 -1.61
CA ARG A 68 -9.03 20.60 -1.33
C ARG A 68 -8.47 19.88 -2.55
N GLN A 69 -9.12 20.09 -3.72
CA GLN A 69 -8.65 19.51 -4.99
C GLN A 69 -7.26 19.99 -5.37
N ASN A 70 -6.99 21.29 -5.26
CA ASN A 70 -5.68 21.86 -5.60
C ASN A 70 -4.59 21.29 -4.69
N LEU A 71 -4.82 21.21 -3.38
CA LEU A 71 -3.86 20.65 -2.42
C LEU A 71 -3.58 19.16 -2.68
N VAL A 72 -4.58 18.39 -3.08
CA VAL A 72 -4.40 16.99 -3.47
C VAL A 72 -3.49 16.88 -4.71
N LEU A 73 -3.73 17.71 -5.73
CA LEU A 73 -2.94 17.68 -6.96
C LEU A 73 -1.49 18.14 -6.71
N GLU A 74 -1.29 19.16 -5.87
CA GLU A 74 0.02 19.62 -5.41
C GLU A 74 0.77 18.53 -4.65
N LYS A 75 0.08 17.80 -3.76
CA LYS A 75 0.69 16.67 -3.03
C LYS A 75 1.15 15.56 -3.98
N ILE A 76 0.39 15.24 -5.02
CA ILE A 76 0.82 14.27 -6.03
C ILE A 76 2.07 14.76 -6.76
N ASP A 77 2.16 16.06 -7.09
CA ASP A 77 3.35 16.64 -7.71
C ASP A 77 4.58 16.62 -6.79
N GLU A 78 4.37 16.87 -5.51
CA GLU A 78 5.43 16.79 -4.49
C GLU A 78 5.98 15.36 -4.34
N VAL A 79 5.11 14.35 -4.26
CA VAL A 79 5.51 12.94 -4.10
C VAL A 79 6.09 12.36 -5.38
N CYS A 80 5.69 12.88 -6.55
CA CYS A 80 6.20 12.49 -7.87
C CYS A 80 6.98 13.62 -8.53
N PRO A 81 8.12 14.09 -8.00
CA PRO A 81 8.88 15.17 -8.58
C PRO A 81 9.52 14.76 -9.91
N GLY A 82 9.57 15.69 -10.85
CA GLY A 82 10.33 15.56 -12.11
C GLY A 82 9.61 14.76 -13.21
N TRP A 83 9.67 15.32 -14.42
CA TRP A 83 9.14 14.71 -15.64
C TRP A 83 10.10 13.70 -16.28
N GLU A 84 11.38 13.73 -15.89
CA GLU A 84 12.46 12.93 -16.45
C GLU A 84 12.59 11.54 -15.84
N THR A 85 11.97 11.31 -14.71
CA THR A 85 11.97 10.00 -14.05
C THR A 85 10.83 9.15 -14.61
N GLY A 86 10.96 7.81 -14.64
CA GLY A 86 9.93 6.86 -15.07
C GLY A 86 8.58 6.98 -14.32
N ARG A 87 8.47 7.96 -13.42
CA ARG A 87 7.29 8.28 -12.60
C ARG A 87 6.26 9.19 -13.27
N ARG A 88 6.56 9.75 -14.48
CA ARG A 88 5.63 10.60 -15.23
C ARG A 88 4.25 9.96 -15.42
N ARG A 89 4.23 8.69 -15.82
CA ARG A 89 2.98 7.94 -16.00
C ARG A 89 2.24 7.75 -14.67
N THR A 90 2.92 7.40 -13.61
CA THR A 90 2.33 7.25 -12.26
C THR A 90 1.67 8.55 -11.82
N ARG A 91 2.34 9.69 -11.98
CA ARG A 91 1.81 11.00 -11.64
C ARG A 91 0.55 11.35 -12.42
N LEU A 92 0.54 11.16 -13.74
CA LEU A 92 -0.62 11.42 -14.58
C LEU A 92 -1.81 10.54 -14.17
N LEU A 93 -1.59 9.23 -14.05
CA LEU A 93 -2.64 8.28 -13.66
C LEU A 93 -3.20 8.57 -12.26
N ALA A 94 -2.35 8.95 -11.29
CA ALA A 94 -2.80 9.30 -9.94
C ALA A 94 -3.63 10.58 -9.94
N LYS A 95 -3.23 11.62 -10.70
CA LYS A 95 -4.02 12.84 -10.82
C LYS A 95 -5.40 12.59 -11.40
N GLU A 96 -5.49 11.87 -12.52
CA GLU A 96 -6.79 11.61 -13.16
C GLU A 96 -7.67 10.69 -12.29
N MET A 97 -7.09 9.72 -11.60
CA MET A 97 -7.80 8.91 -10.60
C MET A 97 -8.39 9.80 -9.50
N MET A 98 -7.56 10.67 -8.91
CA MET A 98 -8.00 11.50 -7.80
C MET A 98 -9.02 12.55 -8.19
N ILE A 99 -8.91 13.16 -9.39
CA ILE A 99 -9.93 14.08 -9.91
C ILE A 99 -11.29 13.37 -9.99
N ALA A 100 -11.33 12.19 -10.58
CA ALA A 100 -12.58 11.43 -10.70
C ALA A 100 -13.10 10.92 -9.34
N TYR A 101 -12.21 10.53 -8.43
CA TYR A 101 -12.57 10.12 -7.07
C TYR A 101 -13.19 11.28 -6.28
N MET A 102 -12.57 12.45 -6.29
CA MET A 102 -13.03 13.63 -5.57
C MET A 102 -14.39 14.11 -6.10
N GLU A 103 -14.61 14.05 -7.41
CA GLU A 103 -15.91 14.38 -8.00
C GLU A 103 -16.99 13.39 -7.58
N ARG A 104 -16.72 12.09 -7.62
CA ARG A 104 -17.67 11.04 -7.24
C ARG A 104 -18.08 11.11 -5.78
N TYR A 105 -17.14 11.44 -4.89
CA TYR A 105 -17.34 11.46 -3.44
C TYR A 105 -17.32 12.88 -2.85
N ARG A 106 -17.74 13.84 -3.66
CA ARG A 106 -17.79 15.25 -3.27
C ARG A 106 -18.71 15.51 -2.08
N ASP A 107 -19.84 14.83 -2.06
CA ASP A 107 -20.94 15.01 -1.10
C ASP A 107 -20.94 13.93 0.00
N ASP A 108 -19.77 13.37 0.31
CA ASP A 108 -19.61 12.46 1.47
C ASP A 108 -20.05 13.18 2.76
N ASP A 109 -20.94 12.56 3.52
CA ASP A 109 -21.59 13.13 4.71
C ASP A 109 -21.02 12.62 6.04
N PHE A 110 -19.86 11.97 6.02
CA PHE A 110 -19.19 11.49 7.22
C PHE A 110 -18.18 12.52 7.79
N GLU A 111 -18.02 12.49 9.09
CA GLU A 111 -17.01 13.28 9.82
C GLU A 111 -15.71 12.47 9.95
N ILE A 112 -14.57 13.07 9.62
CA ILE A 112 -13.25 12.47 9.87
C ILE A 112 -12.89 12.67 11.35
N ILE A 113 -12.77 11.56 12.09
CA ILE A 113 -12.37 11.56 13.50
C ILE A 113 -10.85 11.44 13.62
N ALA A 114 -10.22 10.61 12.79
CA ALA A 114 -8.78 10.48 12.69
C ALA A 114 -8.39 10.15 11.25
N ASN A 115 -7.26 10.68 10.80
CA ASN A 115 -6.73 10.51 9.45
C ASN A 115 -5.28 10.06 9.54
N GLU A 116 -4.88 9.01 8.82
CA GLU A 116 -3.53 8.43 8.86
C GLU A 116 -3.05 8.17 10.30
N TYR A 117 -3.94 7.61 11.11
CA TYR A 117 -3.74 7.49 12.56
C TYR A 117 -2.82 6.32 12.89
N GLU A 118 -1.68 6.65 13.51
CA GLU A 118 -0.73 5.67 14.02
C GLU A 118 -1.12 5.23 15.43
N PHE A 119 -1.13 3.91 15.64
CA PHE A 119 -1.42 3.33 16.95
C PHE A 119 -0.42 2.24 17.31
N ASN A 120 -0.27 2.01 18.60
CA ASN A 120 0.40 0.83 19.13
C ASN A 120 -0.37 0.26 20.32
N GLY A 121 -0.16 -1.01 20.59
CA GLY A 121 -0.84 -1.69 21.69
C GLY A 121 -0.17 -2.99 22.09
N ALA A 122 -0.50 -3.44 23.30
CA ALA A 122 0.03 -4.68 23.85
C ALA A 122 -0.54 -5.89 23.11
N ILE A 123 0.32 -6.84 22.74
CA ILE A 123 -0.12 -8.14 22.25
C ILE A 123 -0.41 -9.02 23.46
N ARG A 124 -1.68 -9.42 23.63
CA ARG A 124 -2.14 -10.20 24.77
C ARG A 124 -2.57 -11.60 24.36
N ASN A 125 -2.26 -12.56 25.23
CA ASN A 125 -2.85 -13.90 25.13
C ASN A 125 -4.36 -13.80 25.42
N PRO A 126 -5.24 -14.09 24.46
CA PRO A 126 -6.68 -13.91 24.67
C PRO A 126 -7.29 -14.88 25.70
N ARG A 127 -6.57 -15.96 26.06
CA ARG A 127 -7.03 -16.93 27.08
C ARG A 127 -6.59 -16.58 28.49
N THR A 128 -5.43 -15.96 28.67
CA THR A 128 -4.83 -15.70 29.99
C THR A 128 -4.66 -14.24 30.33
N GLY A 129 -4.81 -13.33 29.35
CA GLY A 129 -4.53 -11.92 29.48
C GLY A 129 -3.03 -11.55 29.54
N ALA A 130 -2.13 -12.55 29.54
CA ALA A 130 -0.70 -12.30 29.62
C ALA A 130 -0.17 -11.51 28.42
N GLU A 131 0.61 -10.47 28.67
CA GLU A 131 1.21 -9.64 27.61
C GLU A 131 2.52 -10.21 27.08
N SER A 132 2.75 -10.03 25.77
CA SER A 132 4.06 -10.25 25.17
C SER A 132 5.07 -9.27 25.79
N LYS A 133 6.20 -9.82 26.28
CA LYS A 133 7.31 -9.03 26.84
C LYS A 133 8.26 -8.48 25.77
N THR A 134 8.23 -9.07 24.58
CA THR A 134 9.18 -8.77 23.49
C THR A 134 8.57 -7.90 22.41
N PHE A 135 7.27 -8.10 22.12
CA PHE A 135 6.60 -7.43 21.02
C PHE A 135 5.40 -6.61 21.47
N MET A 136 5.15 -5.54 20.73
CA MET A 136 3.90 -4.79 20.72
C MET A 136 3.41 -4.68 19.29
N LEU A 137 2.10 -4.64 19.09
CA LEU A 137 1.54 -4.39 17.78
C LEU A 137 1.58 -2.88 17.49
N ALA A 138 1.90 -2.56 16.24
CA ALA A 138 1.75 -1.21 15.72
C ALA A 138 1.05 -1.24 14.38
N GLY A 139 0.33 -0.18 14.07
CA GLY A 139 -0.37 -0.03 12.80
C GLY A 139 -0.61 1.44 12.49
N LYS A 140 -0.89 1.69 11.23
CA LYS A 140 -1.34 2.99 10.74
C LYS A 140 -2.61 2.74 9.94
N VAL A 141 -3.71 3.35 10.36
CA VAL A 141 -5.00 3.23 9.68
C VAL A 141 -5.22 4.44 8.80
N ASP A 142 -5.81 4.22 7.62
CA ASP A 142 -6.07 5.31 6.67
C ASP A 142 -7.03 6.34 7.29
N GLY A 143 -8.05 5.88 8.04
CA GLY A 143 -8.90 6.81 8.78
C GLY A 143 -9.92 6.15 9.69
N VAL A 144 -10.39 6.93 10.67
CA VAL A 144 -11.57 6.65 11.47
C VAL A 144 -12.61 7.70 11.16
N ILE A 145 -13.79 7.29 10.74
CA ILE A 145 -14.88 8.18 10.33
C ILE A 145 -16.12 7.94 11.18
N LYS A 146 -16.92 8.99 11.32
CA LYS A 146 -18.22 8.93 11.99
C LYS A 146 -19.32 9.17 10.98
N THR A 147 -20.23 8.23 10.89
CA THR A 147 -21.46 8.29 10.10
C THR A 147 -22.67 8.42 11.02
N SER A 148 -23.86 8.53 10.44
CA SER A 148 -25.13 8.46 11.20
C SER A 148 -25.33 7.12 11.93
N GLN A 149 -24.63 6.05 11.52
CA GLN A 149 -24.73 4.71 12.12
C GLN A 149 -23.72 4.50 13.27
N GLY A 150 -22.61 5.24 13.31
CA GLY A 150 -21.54 5.11 14.30
C GLY A 150 -20.15 5.30 13.72
N LEU A 151 -19.12 4.78 14.42
CA LEU A 151 -17.74 4.88 14.00
C LEU A 151 -17.36 3.71 13.08
N PHE A 152 -16.72 4.05 11.98
CA PHE A 152 -16.15 3.08 11.03
C PHE A 152 -14.66 3.33 10.83
N LEU A 153 -13.92 2.24 10.62
CA LEU A 153 -12.61 2.31 9.97
C LEU A 153 -12.85 2.54 8.46
N ILE A 154 -12.13 3.47 7.84
CA ILE A 154 -12.02 3.54 6.38
C ILE A 154 -10.66 3.00 5.97
N GLU A 155 -10.64 2.09 5.00
CA GLU A 155 -9.44 1.47 4.45
C GLU A 155 -9.45 1.63 2.94
N HIS A 156 -8.40 2.22 2.39
CA HIS A 156 -8.26 2.49 0.97
C HIS A 156 -7.39 1.44 0.28
N LYS A 157 -7.81 0.94 -0.85
CA LYS A 157 -7.00 -0.02 -1.64
C LYS A 157 -6.99 0.36 -3.11
N THR A 158 -5.80 0.60 -3.64
CA THR A 158 -5.63 0.67 -5.10
C THR A 158 -5.47 -0.74 -5.65
N THR A 159 -6.36 -1.16 -6.54
CA THR A 159 -6.42 -2.53 -7.04
C THR A 159 -6.38 -2.58 -8.56
N SER A 160 -5.97 -3.71 -9.14
CA SER A 160 -6.10 -4.00 -10.57
C SER A 160 -7.44 -4.65 -10.94
N ARG A 161 -8.21 -5.09 -9.95
CA ARG A 161 -9.53 -5.68 -10.10
C ARG A 161 -10.34 -5.40 -8.84
N LEU A 162 -11.56 -4.89 -9.01
CA LEU A 162 -12.52 -4.73 -7.91
C LEU A 162 -12.98 -6.11 -7.41
N MET A 163 -13.32 -6.19 -6.15
CA MET A 163 -13.81 -7.42 -5.54
C MET A 163 -15.22 -7.75 -6.01
N ASP A 164 -15.44 -9.01 -6.38
CA ASP A 164 -16.78 -9.49 -6.74
C ASP A 164 -17.63 -9.77 -5.48
N ASP A 165 -16.97 -10.25 -4.40
CA ASP A 165 -17.56 -10.50 -3.10
C ASP A 165 -16.67 -9.91 -1.99
N PRO A 166 -17.00 -8.71 -1.51
CA PRO A 166 -16.20 -8.05 -0.48
C PRO A 166 -16.24 -8.74 0.88
N GLU A 167 -17.35 -9.42 1.25
CA GLU A 167 -17.48 -10.06 2.56
C GLU A 167 -16.53 -11.25 2.70
N ASP A 168 -16.44 -12.10 1.68
CA ASP A 168 -15.51 -13.23 1.66
C ASP A 168 -14.06 -12.76 1.68
N LYS A 169 -13.75 -11.69 0.94
CA LYS A 169 -12.40 -11.12 0.89
C LYS A 169 -11.94 -10.53 2.21
N LEU A 170 -12.84 -9.91 2.95
CA LEU A 170 -12.50 -9.32 4.24
C LEU A 170 -12.34 -10.36 5.35
N TRP A 171 -12.95 -11.48 5.22
CA TRP A 171 -12.61 -12.62 6.06
C TRP A 171 -11.13 -13.02 5.90
N GLU A 172 -10.60 -12.91 4.68
CA GLU A 172 -9.19 -13.18 4.36
C GLU A 172 -8.25 -12.02 4.74
N ASP A 173 -8.76 -10.79 4.81
CA ASP A 173 -7.97 -9.59 5.12
C ASP A 173 -7.76 -9.42 6.63
N THR A 174 -6.73 -10.09 7.12
CA THR A 174 -6.33 -10.02 8.53
C THR A 174 -5.94 -8.59 8.96
N GLN A 175 -5.54 -7.71 8.04
CA GLN A 175 -5.17 -6.31 8.34
C GLN A 175 -6.32 -5.56 8.96
N VAL A 176 -7.48 -5.61 8.32
CA VAL A 176 -8.70 -4.94 8.77
C VAL A 176 -9.12 -5.45 10.16
N GLY A 177 -9.12 -6.77 10.35
CA GLY A 177 -9.43 -7.36 11.64
C GLY A 177 -8.50 -6.92 12.77
N ILE A 178 -7.19 -6.83 12.48
CA ILE A 178 -6.17 -6.32 13.40
C ILE A 178 -6.46 -4.87 13.80
N TYR A 179 -6.73 -4.02 12.82
CA TYR A 179 -6.96 -2.60 13.05
C TYR A 179 -8.22 -2.36 13.89
N VAL A 180 -9.32 -3.02 13.56
CA VAL A 180 -10.57 -2.92 14.35
C VAL A 180 -10.36 -3.43 15.78
N ALA A 181 -9.68 -4.57 15.96
CA ALA A 181 -9.41 -5.13 17.28
C ALA A 181 -8.67 -4.13 18.18
N TYR A 182 -7.59 -3.52 17.64
CA TYR A 182 -6.75 -2.61 18.43
C TYR A 182 -7.36 -1.23 18.62
N LEU A 183 -8.10 -0.70 17.65
CA LEU A 183 -8.85 0.54 17.83
C LEU A 183 -9.93 0.40 18.90
N ARG A 184 -10.62 -0.76 18.97
CA ARG A 184 -11.55 -1.06 20.07
C ARG A 184 -10.84 -1.13 21.42
N ASP A 185 -9.66 -1.72 21.49
CA ASP A 185 -8.83 -1.76 22.72
C ASP A 185 -8.37 -0.36 23.15
N LEU A 186 -8.24 0.59 22.22
CA LEU A 186 -7.96 2.01 22.49
C LEU A 186 -9.21 2.84 22.85
N GLY A 187 -10.39 2.23 22.85
CA GLY A 187 -11.65 2.87 23.25
C GLY A 187 -12.48 3.45 22.12
N TYR A 188 -12.10 3.24 20.85
CA TYR A 188 -12.96 3.56 19.71
C TYR A 188 -14.02 2.48 19.53
N ASP A 189 -15.30 2.85 19.58
CA ASP A 189 -16.41 1.93 19.34
C ASP A 189 -16.61 1.71 17.82
N ILE A 190 -15.64 1.07 17.19
CA ILE A 190 -15.65 0.78 15.75
C ILE A 190 -16.68 -0.32 15.48
N ILE A 191 -17.75 0.01 14.78
CA ILE A 191 -18.84 -0.94 14.46
C ILE A 191 -18.59 -1.72 13.16
N GLY A 192 -17.80 -1.17 12.24
CA GLY A 192 -17.53 -1.78 10.94
C GLY A 192 -16.39 -1.11 10.19
N VAL A 193 -16.23 -1.50 8.95
CA VAL A 193 -15.21 -1.00 8.03
C VAL A 193 -15.86 -0.56 6.74
N ILE A 194 -15.48 0.60 6.25
CA ILE A 194 -15.73 1.03 4.87
C ILE A 194 -14.49 0.71 4.05
N TYR A 195 -14.58 -0.34 3.27
CA TYR A 195 -13.49 -0.79 2.41
C TYR A 195 -13.63 -0.09 1.04
N ASN A 196 -12.69 0.78 0.73
CA ASN A 196 -12.75 1.68 -0.40
C ASN A 196 -11.72 1.29 -1.46
N GLU A 197 -12.18 0.71 -2.56
CA GLU A 197 -11.35 0.23 -3.65
C GLU A 197 -11.30 1.23 -4.80
N LEU A 198 -10.09 1.53 -5.26
CA LEU A 198 -9.81 2.39 -6.39
C LEU A 198 -9.15 1.57 -7.50
N LEU A 199 -9.85 1.38 -8.62
CA LEU A 199 -9.35 0.56 -9.72
C LEU A 199 -8.25 1.30 -10.49
N LYS A 200 -7.08 0.66 -10.64
CA LYS A 200 -5.96 1.20 -11.42
C LYS A 200 -6.28 1.18 -12.91
N CYS A 201 -6.13 2.31 -13.58
CA CYS A 201 -6.31 2.39 -15.02
C CYS A 201 -5.28 1.54 -15.77
N SER A 202 -5.76 0.66 -16.63
CA SER A 202 -4.92 -0.24 -17.44
C SER A 202 -4.57 0.34 -18.83
N LEU A 203 -5.10 1.50 -19.19
CA LEU A 203 -4.80 2.13 -20.47
C LEU A 203 -3.31 2.45 -20.60
N ILE A 204 -2.78 2.21 -21.79
CA ILE A 204 -1.39 2.50 -22.14
C ILE A 204 -1.39 3.68 -23.10
N GLN A 205 -0.48 4.64 -22.88
CA GLN A 205 -0.25 5.75 -23.79
C GLN A 205 0.25 5.23 -25.15
N LYS A 206 -0.35 5.70 -26.24
CA LYS A 206 -0.01 5.25 -27.59
C LYS A 206 1.37 5.79 -27.98
N LYS A 207 2.27 4.88 -28.35
CA LYS A 207 3.65 5.25 -28.73
C LYS A 207 3.75 5.86 -30.13
N GLY A 208 2.73 5.69 -30.95
CA GLY A 208 2.81 6.02 -32.36
C GLY A 208 3.65 4.97 -33.15
N GLU A 209 3.97 5.30 -34.39
CA GLU A 209 4.81 4.49 -35.26
C GLU A 209 6.02 5.29 -35.76
N THR A 210 7.16 4.62 -35.99
CA THR A 210 8.32 5.24 -36.66
C THR A 210 8.00 5.46 -38.15
N GLU A 211 8.85 6.21 -38.85
CA GLU A 211 8.66 6.43 -40.29
C GLU A 211 8.76 5.08 -41.04
N GLU A 212 9.71 4.21 -40.64
CA GLU A 212 9.90 2.89 -41.22
C GLU A 212 8.66 2.01 -41.03
N GLN A 213 8.12 1.96 -39.81
CA GLN A 213 6.90 1.21 -39.47
C GLN A 213 5.69 1.73 -40.26
N TYR A 214 5.58 3.05 -40.43
CA TYR A 214 4.53 3.64 -41.24
C TYR A 214 4.66 3.23 -42.71
N GLN A 215 5.84 3.31 -43.31
CA GLN A 215 6.08 2.93 -44.71
C GLN A 215 5.79 1.46 -44.95
N GLU A 216 6.20 0.56 -44.05
CA GLU A 216 5.89 -0.86 -44.13
C GLU A 216 4.38 -1.11 -44.07
N ARG A 217 3.69 -0.54 -43.08
CA ARG A 217 2.24 -0.64 -42.92
C ARG A 217 1.50 -0.02 -44.12
N TYR A 218 1.96 1.12 -44.63
CA TYR A 218 1.36 1.80 -45.78
C TYR A 218 1.49 0.93 -47.05
N ALA A 219 2.66 0.37 -47.30
CA ALA A 219 2.89 -0.55 -48.45
C ALA A 219 1.96 -1.75 -48.36
N ASP A 220 1.85 -2.39 -47.19
CA ASP A 220 0.95 -3.51 -46.95
C ASP A 220 -0.53 -3.18 -47.21
N LEU A 221 -0.98 -2.00 -46.74
CA LEU A 221 -2.33 -1.50 -46.99
C LEU A 221 -2.60 -1.21 -48.49
N CYS A 222 -1.61 -0.66 -49.20
CA CYS A 222 -1.71 -0.45 -50.65
C CYS A 222 -1.78 -1.78 -51.39
N ALA A 223 -1.00 -2.78 -51.01
CA ALA A 223 -1.01 -4.12 -51.62
C ALA A 223 -2.36 -4.85 -51.43
N LYS A 224 -3.04 -4.62 -50.30
CA LYS A 224 -4.36 -5.18 -49.99
C LYS A 224 -5.53 -4.39 -50.63
N SER A 225 -5.29 -3.15 -51.07
CA SER A 225 -6.32 -2.29 -51.66
C SER A 225 -6.61 -2.66 -53.13
N LYS A 226 -7.89 -2.66 -53.53
CA LYS A 226 -8.29 -2.85 -54.90
C LYS A 226 -7.76 -1.79 -55.85
N THR A 227 -7.45 -0.59 -55.37
CA THR A 227 -6.95 0.54 -56.12
C THR A 227 -5.43 0.69 -56.07
N GLY A 228 -4.75 -0.15 -55.29
CA GLY A 228 -3.31 -0.02 -55.01
C GLY A 228 -2.92 1.21 -54.21
N GLN A 229 -3.87 1.91 -53.65
CA GLN A 229 -3.64 3.15 -52.85
C GLN A 229 -4.28 3.06 -51.46
N SER A 230 -3.67 3.75 -50.48
CA SER A 230 -4.20 3.87 -49.14
C SER A 230 -4.27 5.34 -48.72
N THR A 231 -5.26 5.68 -47.91
CA THR A 231 -5.42 7.03 -47.29
C THR A 231 -4.89 7.02 -45.86
N ALA A 232 -4.27 5.93 -45.42
CA ALA A 232 -3.75 5.83 -44.07
C ALA A 232 -2.65 6.87 -43.81
N LYS A 233 -2.77 7.56 -42.69
CA LYS A 233 -1.79 8.53 -42.20
C LYS A 233 -0.89 7.87 -41.16
N ARG A 234 0.30 8.43 -40.98
CA ARG A 234 1.19 8.01 -39.88
C ARG A 234 0.53 8.23 -38.53
N GLN A 235 0.61 7.21 -37.66
CA GLN A 235 0.14 7.30 -36.31
C GLN A 235 1.19 8.01 -35.45
N LEU A 236 0.84 9.21 -34.97
CA LEU A 236 1.72 9.99 -34.11
C LEU A 236 1.65 9.49 -32.67
N PRO A 237 2.70 9.69 -31.86
CA PRO A 237 2.65 9.43 -30.44
C PRO A 237 1.53 10.27 -29.80
N GLU A 238 0.82 9.67 -28.86
CA GLU A 238 -0.21 10.35 -28.07
C GLU A 238 0.47 11.37 -27.12
N SER A 239 -0.03 12.60 -27.11
CA SER A 239 0.43 13.60 -26.12
C SER A 239 0.00 13.20 -24.72
N ASP A 240 0.62 13.79 -23.67
CA ASP A 240 0.19 13.57 -22.30
C ASP A 240 -1.21 14.11 -22.04
N GLU A 241 -1.54 15.22 -22.68
CA GLU A 241 -2.85 15.85 -22.57
C GLU A 241 -3.93 14.95 -23.15
N ASP A 242 -3.73 14.40 -24.35
CA ASP A 242 -4.69 13.47 -24.97
C ASP A 242 -4.82 12.16 -24.15
N TYR A 243 -3.70 11.67 -23.64
CA TYR A 243 -3.69 10.49 -22.77
C TYR A 243 -4.42 10.76 -21.45
N ALA A 244 -4.21 11.92 -20.81
CA ALA A 244 -4.91 12.32 -19.60
C ALA A 244 -6.43 12.39 -19.83
N VAL A 245 -6.87 13.01 -20.94
CA VAL A 245 -8.30 13.06 -21.31
C VAL A 245 -8.88 11.66 -21.42
N ARG A 246 -8.22 10.75 -22.12
CA ARG A 246 -8.66 9.36 -22.29
C ARG A 246 -8.68 8.56 -20.98
N VAL A 247 -7.73 8.82 -20.07
CA VAL A 247 -7.72 8.23 -18.72
C VAL A 247 -8.86 8.78 -17.87
N ARG A 248 -9.13 10.09 -17.95
CA ARG A 248 -10.26 10.76 -17.27
C ARG A 248 -11.59 10.17 -17.73
N GLU A 249 -11.83 10.06 -19.05
CA GLU A 249 -13.02 9.44 -19.61
C GLU A 249 -13.18 7.99 -19.12
N TRP A 250 -12.09 7.25 -19.00
CA TRP A 250 -12.10 5.90 -18.46
C TRP A 250 -12.57 5.88 -16.99
N TYR A 251 -12.12 6.82 -16.15
CA TYR A 251 -12.55 6.93 -14.76
C TYR A 251 -13.99 7.44 -14.61
N GLN A 252 -14.51 8.22 -15.54
CA GLN A 252 -15.90 8.67 -15.53
C GLN A 252 -16.90 7.56 -15.85
N SER A 253 -16.44 6.45 -16.43
CA SER A 253 -17.30 5.29 -16.65
C SER A 253 -17.62 4.59 -15.32
N GLU A 254 -18.74 3.85 -15.29
CA GLU A 254 -19.19 3.12 -14.10
C GLU A 254 -18.16 2.08 -13.60
N ASN A 255 -18.20 1.78 -12.31
CA ASN A 255 -17.42 0.71 -11.67
C ASN A 255 -15.90 0.90 -11.70
N ARG A 256 -15.43 2.11 -11.41
CA ARG A 256 -13.98 2.37 -11.17
C ARG A 256 -13.64 2.53 -9.71
N PHE A 257 -14.62 2.83 -8.89
CA PHE A 257 -14.53 2.97 -7.45
C PHE A 257 -15.64 2.16 -6.80
N GLN A 258 -15.31 1.41 -5.77
CA GLN A 258 -16.25 0.60 -5.01
C GLN A 258 -16.04 0.83 -3.52
N ARG A 259 -17.14 1.08 -2.78
CA ARG A 259 -17.14 1.10 -1.32
C ARG A 259 -18.04 0.00 -0.79
N SER A 260 -17.47 -0.83 0.05
CA SER A 260 -18.18 -1.93 0.71
C SER A 260 -18.21 -1.69 2.20
N VAL A 261 -19.37 -1.80 2.82
CA VAL A 261 -19.54 -1.66 4.27
C VAL A 261 -19.61 -3.04 4.88
N LEU A 262 -18.74 -3.29 5.83
CA LEU A 262 -18.55 -4.60 6.43
C LEU A 262 -18.56 -4.50 7.94
N TYR A 263 -19.22 -5.45 8.58
CA TYR A 263 -19.34 -5.52 10.02
C TYR A 263 -18.56 -6.72 10.55
N LEU A 264 -17.75 -6.50 11.58
CA LEU A 264 -17.01 -7.56 12.25
C LEU A 264 -17.68 -7.89 13.59
N SER A 265 -18.06 -9.12 13.77
CA SER A 265 -18.55 -9.63 15.04
C SER A 265 -17.43 -9.71 16.08
N ASP A 266 -17.78 -9.66 17.37
CA ASP A 266 -16.80 -9.82 18.45
C ASP A 266 -16.07 -11.16 18.36
N LYS A 267 -16.77 -12.21 17.92
CA LYS A 267 -16.18 -13.54 17.71
C LYS A 267 -15.08 -13.53 16.63
N GLN A 268 -15.27 -12.79 15.55
CA GLN A 268 -14.23 -12.64 14.51
C GLN A 268 -13.03 -11.85 15.07
N ILE A 269 -13.27 -10.82 15.85
CA ILE A 269 -12.22 -10.04 16.51
C ILE A 269 -11.42 -10.90 17.49
N ASP A 270 -12.07 -11.76 18.25
CA ASP A 270 -11.39 -12.67 19.18
C ASP A 270 -10.52 -13.71 18.45
N LEU A 271 -10.96 -14.20 17.29
CA LEU A 271 -10.14 -15.06 16.43
C LEU A 271 -8.89 -14.32 15.93
N VAL A 272 -9.03 -13.08 15.49
CA VAL A 272 -7.88 -12.24 15.07
C VAL A 272 -6.87 -12.06 16.22
N ARG A 273 -7.34 -11.78 17.44
CA ARG A 273 -6.46 -11.69 18.62
C ARG A 273 -5.70 -13.00 18.90
N LEU A 274 -6.39 -14.14 18.72
CA LEU A 274 -5.78 -15.46 18.88
C LEU A 274 -4.70 -15.72 17.84
N ASP A 275 -4.96 -15.34 16.58
CA ASP A 275 -4.01 -15.50 15.48
C ASP A 275 -2.75 -14.64 15.69
N ILE A 276 -2.91 -13.37 16.10
CA ILE A 276 -1.79 -12.48 16.41
C ILE A 276 -0.93 -13.08 17.55
N TRP A 277 -1.57 -13.56 18.61
CA TRP A 277 -0.84 -14.20 19.70
C TRP A 277 -0.07 -15.43 19.23
N GLY A 278 -0.72 -16.33 18.48
CA GLY A 278 -0.11 -17.53 17.93
C GLY A 278 1.10 -17.22 17.04
N MET A 279 0.97 -16.26 16.14
CA MET A 279 2.08 -15.82 15.30
C MET A 279 3.21 -15.20 16.13
N THR A 280 2.90 -14.41 17.14
CA THR A 280 3.92 -13.83 18.04
C THR A 280 4.76 -14.91 18.75
N GLN A 281 4.17 -16.05 19.11
CA GLN A 281 4.92 -17.17 19.66
C GLN A 281 5.87 -17.82 18.63
N GLN A 282 5.41 -17.96 17.38
CA GLN A 282 6.26 -18.47 16.29
C GLN A 282 7.46 -17.55 16.01
N PHE A 283 7.26 -16.24 16.03
CA PHE A 283 8.36 -15.27 15.93
C PHE A 283 9.38 -15.41 17.05
N LEU A 284 8.91 -15.55 18.29
CA LEU A 284 9.78 -15.73 19.44
C LEU A 284 10.61 -17.00 19.32
N ASP A 285 10.01 -18.09 18.84
CA ASP A 285 10.72 -19.36 18.65
C ASP A 285 11.74 -19.27 17.51
N ALA A 286 11.38 -18.72 16.38
CA ALA A 286 12.29 -18.52 15.25
C ALA A 286 13.52 -17.68 15.67
N ARG A 287 13.30 -16.58 16.40
CA ARG A 287 14.39 -15.73 16.93
C ARG A 287 15.29 -16.43 17.93
N ARG A 288 14.71 -17.23 18.84
CA ARG A 288 15.49 -17.96 19.86
C ARG A 288 16.39 -19.02 19.26
N ARG A 289 15.92 -19.65 18.17
CA ARG A 289 16.66 -20.73 17.48
C ARG A 289 17.52 -20.21 16.34
N ASP A 290 17.36 -18.93 15.96
CA ASP A 290 17.89 -18.35 14.72
C ASP A 290 17.52 -19.18 13.48
N ASP A 291 16.27 -19.68 13.45
CA ASP A 291 15.76 -20.60 12.42
C ASP A 291 14.81 -19.87 11.47
N TRP A 292 15.36 -19.42 10.34
CA TRP A 292 14.66 -18.62 9.34
C TRP A 292 14.65 -19.36 8.00
N PHE A 293 13.69 -20.25 7.82
CA PHE A 293 13.61 -21.02 6.59
C PHE A 293 13.08 -20.19 5.40
N CYS A 294 13.54 -20.55 4.18
CA CYS A 294 13.04 -20.00 2.95
C CYS A 294 11.80 -20.77 2.46
N ASN A 295 10.68 -20.07 2.32
CA ASN A 295 9.55 -20.60 1.58
C ASN A 295 9.73 -20.30 0.08
N ARG A 296 10.30 -21.28 -0.65
CA ARG A 296 10.63 -21.12 -2.09
C ARG A 296 9.42 -20.94 -2.99
N GLU A 297 8.24 -21.41 -2.59
CA GLU A 297 6.99 -21.23 -3.33
C GLU A 297 6.56 -19.75 -3.36
N SER A 298 6.99 -18.95 -2.38
CA SER A 298 6.75 -17.50 -2.33
C SER A 298 7.79 -16.68 -3.09
N CYS A 299 8.80 -17.28 -3.73
CA CYS A 299 9.85 -16.55 -4.47
C CYS A 299 9.39 -16.02 -5.81
N ASN A 300 8.36 -16.62 -6.40
CA ASN A 300 7.73 -16.18 -7.64
C ASN A 300 6.22 -16.28 -7.48
N THR A 301 5.53 -15.17 -7.64
CA THR A 301 4.07 -15.10 -7.52
C THR A 301 3.48 -14.45 -8.77
N PHE A 302 2.17 -14.55 -8.95
CA PHE A 302 1.47 -13.83 -10.01
C PHE A 302 1.77 -12.32 -10.04
N TYR A 303 2.11 -11.74 -8.90
CA TYR A 303 2.42 -10.31 -8.77
C TYR A 303 3.88 -9.96 -9.06
N GLY A 304 4.74 -10.93 -9.29
CA GLY A 304 6.17 -10.79 -9.59
C GLY A 304 7.08 -11.58 -8.67
N ASP A 305 8.38 -11.40 -8.88
CA ASP A 305 9.44 -12.05 -8.09
C ASP A 305 9.58 -11.38 -6.71
N CYS A 306 9.95 -12.20 -5.71
CA CYS A 306 10.36 -11.70 -4.40
C CYS A 306 11.61 -10.82 -4.55
N GLU A 307 11.61 -9.64 -3.97
CA GLU A 307 12.72 -8.68 -4.02
C GLU A 307 14.04 -9.24 -3.48
N TYR A 308 13.99 -10.22 -2.57
CA TYR A 308 15.17 -10.89 -2.01
C TYR A 308 15.60 -12.14 -2.78
N ARG A 309 14.88 -12.54 -3.84
CA ARG A 309 15.13 -13.79 -4.57
C ARG A 309 16.57 -13.89 -5.06
N ARG A 310 17.10 -12.87 -5.74
CA ARG A 310 18.48 -12.86 -6.27
C ARG A 310 19.50 -12.98 -5.13
N TYR A 311 19.30 -12.32 -4.01
CA TYR A 311 20.16 -12.40 -2.85
C TYR A 311 20.15 -13.78 -2.20
N CYS A 312 18.97 -14.40 -2.03
CA CYS A 312 18.88 -15.79 -1.57
C CYS A 312 19.56 -16.79 -2.52
N GLN A 313 19.42 -16.59 -3.84
CA GLN A 313 20.03 -17.45 -4.87
C GLN A 313 21.56 -17.33 -4.92
N SER A 314 22.11 -16.18 -4.56
CA SER A 314 23.56 -15.96 -4.48
C SER A 314 24.18 -16.53 -3.19
N ASN A 315 23.43 -17.29 -2.38
CA ASN A 315 23.82 -17.71 -1.04
C ASN A 315 24.21 -16.55 -0.12
N TYR A 316 23.46 -15.44 -0.21
CA TYR A 316 23.65 -14.24 0.60
C TYR A 316 25.00 -13.53 0.37
N ASP A 317 25.42 -13.45 -0.88
CA ASP A 317 26.65 -12.79 -1.29
C ASP A 317 26.64 -11.29 -0.97
N ASP A 318 27.72 -10.77 -0.38
CA ASP A 318 27.79 -9.39 0.07
C ASP A 318 27.81 -8.36 -1.06
N ALA A 319 28.34 -8.69 -2.24
CA ALA A 319 28.32 -7.77 -3.39
C ALA A 319 26.88 -7.62 -3.91
N VAL A 320 26.13 -8.71 -3.98
CA VAL A 320 24.70 -8.68 -4.33
C VAL A 320 23.90 -7.90 -3.29
N ARG A 321 24.23 -8.04 -1.99
CA ARG A 321 23.58 -7.26 -0.93
C ARG A 321 23.79 -5.77 -1.12
N GLN A 322 25.03 -5.33 -1.34
CA GLN A 322 25.39 -3.92 -1.52
C GLN A 322 24.78 -3.29 -2.78
N GLU A 323 24.63 -4.09 -3.85
CA GLU A 323 23.99 -3.64 -5.10
C GLU A 323 22.50 -3.42 -4.96
N MET A 324 21.81 -4.29 -4.19
CA MET A 324 20.35 -4.36 -4.20
C MET A 324 19.68 -3.75 -2.97
N PHE A 325 20.40 -3.61 -1.86
CA PHE A 325 19.79 -3.24 -0.59
C PHE A 325 20.62 -2.20 0.16
N GLU A 326 19.91 -1.34 0.88
CA GLU A 326 20.45 -0.50 1.94
C GLU A 326 20.05 -1.02 3.31
N VAL A 327 20.82 -0.70 4.34
CA VAL A 327 20.47 -0.98 5.73
C VAL A 327 19.79 0.24 6.31
N ALA A 328 18.49 0.15 6.52
CA ALA A 328 17.71 1.25 7.08
C ALA A 328 17.88 1.36 8.61
N VAL A 329 17.68 2.55 9.14
CA VAL A 329 17.67 2.79 10.60
C VAL A 329 16.52 2.02 11.26
N THR A 330 15.37 1.99 10.59
CA THR A 330 14.19 1.21 11.02
C THR A 330 13.63 0.43 9.84
N PRO A 331 13.12 -0.80 10.05
CA PRO A 331 12.43 -1.55 9.02
C PRO A 331 11.00 -1.04 8.78
N HIS A 332 10.48 -0.22 9.68
CA HIS A 332 9.11 0.30 9.72
C HIS A 332 9.08 1.72 9.17
N THR A 333 9.32 1.85 7.86
CA THR A 333 9.35 3.14 7.14
C THR A 333 7.96 3.77 6.95
N GLU A 334 6.91 3.03 7.30
CA GLU A 334 5.52 3.48 7.27
C GLU A 334 5.14 4.42 8.41
N PHE A 335 5.90 4.44 9.51
CA PHE A 335 5.62 5.28 10.68
C PHE A 335 6.48 6.53 10.70
N GLU A 336 5.85 7.64 11.03
CA GLU A 336 6.52 8.92 11.26
C GLU A 336 6.87 9.11 12.75
N SER A 337 5.96 8.68 13.64
CA SER A 337 6.11 8.88 15.09
C SER A 337 6.92 7.78 15.80
N PHE A 338 6.87 6.52 15.32
CA PHE A 338 7.56 5.40 15.97
C PHE A 338 8.87 5.01 15.30
N GLY A 339 9.11 5.52 14.07
CA GLY A 339 10.24 5.13 13.24
C GLY A 339 11.50 5.97 13.42
N THR A 340 11.41 7.14 14.01
CA THR A 340 12.57 8.01 14.28
C THR A 340 13.09 7.74 15.68
N PRO A 341 14.38 7.36 15.87
CA PRO A 341 14.98 7.41 17.21
C PRO A 341 14.87 8.86 17.71
N GLU A 342 14.35 9.04 18.94
CA GLU A 342 14.45 10.32 19.62
C GLU A 342 15.89 10.83 19.48
N LYS A 343 16.07 11.98 18.84
CA LYS A 343 17.34 12.70 18.87
C LYS A 343 17.57 13.04 20.33
N THR A 344 18.41 12.28 20.99
CA THR A 344 18.89 12.66 22.31
C THR A 344 19.64 13.98 22.17
N GLU A 345 19.34 14.96 23.03
CA GLU A 345 19.96 16.29 23.10
C GLU A 345 21.51 16.29 23.29
N ALA A 346 22.16 15.19 22.99
CA ALA A 346 23.60 15.00 23.13
C ALA A 346 24.41 15.24 21.84
N ASP A 347 23.74 15.64 20.74
CA ASP A 347 24.39 15.87 19.43
C ASP A 347 24.39 17.37 19.03
N PHE A 348 24.48 18.27 20.02
CA PHE A 348 24.77 19.69 19.83
C PHE A 348 26.09 20.09 20.44
#